data_b90c6ff90c14b1962fc824d62c224cbe
#
_entry.id   b90c6ff90c14b1962fc824d62c224cbe
#
_cell.length_a   1.000
_cell.length_b   1.000
_cell.length_c   1.000
_cell.angle_alpha   90.00
_cell.angle_beta   90.00
_cell.angle_gamma   90.00
#
_symmetry.space_group_name_H-M   'P 1'
#
loop_
_entity.id
_entity.type
_entity.pdbx_description
1 polymer ?
#
loop_
_entity_poly.entity_id
_entity_poly.type
_entity_poly.pdbx_seq_one_letter_code
_entity_poly.pdbx_strand_id
1 'polypeptide(L)'
;ICLLIVSCGQENPVMPELSFEEKLQQRLIQAQPGDVINIPAGTHEITRSLSLNISGVTLAGTGIDESILSFKNQVQGAEGLLVSANDFVIRDLAIEDTIGDALKINQSNNVQILRVRTEWTNGPLSTNGAYGIYPVQSSNILIDEAVAIGASDAGIYVGQSSRIIVRNSRAEYNVAGIEIENSTFADVHNNVATNNTGGILVFDLPNLPVQGGRNT
;
A
#
# COMPACT_ATOMS: atom_id res chain seq x y z
N ILE A 1 -67.57 11.18 25.94
CA ILE A 1 -66.61 11.47 24.87
C ILE A 1 -65.26 10.87 25.30
N CYS A 2 -64.88 9.75 24.69
CA CYS A 2 -63.65 9.08 24.99
C CYS A 2 -62.62 9.53 23.93
N LEU A 3 -61.56 10.22 24.36
CA LEU A 3 -60.45 10.69 23.54
C LEU A 3 -59.45 9.54 23.37
N LEU A 4 -59.36 8.95 22.20
CA LEU A 4 -58.30 8.00 21.84
C LEU A 4 -57.06 8.80 21.43
N ILE A 5 -56.02 8.77 22.30
CA ILE A 5 -54.68 9.28 21.96
C ILE A 5 -54.00 8.17 21.14
N VAL A 6 -53.89 8.37 19.84
CA VAL A 6 -53.00 7.52 18.97
C VAL A 6 -51.58 7.98 19.19
N SER A 7 -50.80 7.20 19.91
CA SER A 7 -49.36 7.39 20.02
C SER A 7 -48.73 6.92 18.69
N CYS A 8 -48.27 7.86 17.89
CA CYS A 8 -47.47 7.59 16.73
C CYS A 8 -46.05 7.22 17.22
N GLY A 9 -45.74 5.93 17.27
CA GLY A 9 -44.38 5.45 17.53
C GLY A 9 -43.50 5.88 16.39
N GLN A 10 -42.58 6.83 16.61
CA GLN A 10 -41.47 7.09 15.70
C GLN A 10 -40.52 5.90 15.80
N GLU A 11 -40.53 5.05 14.77
CA GLU A 11 -39.41 4.12 14.55
C GLU A 11 -38.18 4.96 14.24
N ASN A 12 -37.19 4.92 15.12
CA ASN A 12 -35.88 5.51 14.82
C ASN A 12 -35.31 4.80 13.58
N PRO A 13 -34.88 5.54 12.55
CA PRO A 13 -34.28 4.92 11.38
C PRO A 13 -33.03 4.13 11.83
N VAL A 14 -33.03 2.83 11.59
CA VAL A 14 -31.86 1.98 11.80
C VAL A 14 -30.81 2.45 10.81
N MET A 15 -29.74 3.06 11.30
CA MET A 15 -28.60 3.44 10.47
C MET A 15 -28.00 2.15 9.86
N PRO A 16 -27.76 2.10 8.54
CA PRO A 16 -27.12 0.95 7.95
C PRO A 16 -25.76 0.71 8.59
N GLU A 17 -25.43 -0.56 8.79
CA GLU A 17 -24.13 -0.92 9.33
C GLU A 17 -23.03 -0.57 8.29
N LEU A 18 -21.94 0.07 8.74
CA LEU A 18 -20.83 0.41 7.88
C LEU A 18 -20.19 -0.86 7.29
N SER A 19 -19.84 -0.81 6.01
CA SER A 19 -19.06 -1.85 5.34
C SER A 19 -17.66 -2.01 5.98
N PHE A 20 -16.96 -3.09 5.64
CA PHE A 20 -15.56 -3.27 6.07
C PHE A 20 -14.67 -2.10 5.60
N GLU A 21 -14.80 -1.69 4.33
CA GLU A 21 -14.07 -0.56 3.75
C GLU A 21 -14.30 0.73 4.55
N GLU A 22 -15.55 1.06 4.84
CA GLU A 22 -15.90 2.28 5.59
C GLU A 22 -15.35 2.22 7.02
N LYS A 23 -15.47 1.08 7.69
CA LYS A 23 -14.89 0.86 9.03
C LYS A 23 -13.37 0.98 9.01
N LEU A 24 -12.71 0.41 7.99
CA LEU A 24 -11.26 0.49 7.85
C LEU A 24 -10.81 1.93 7.60
N GLN A 25 -11.41 2.63 6.64
CA GLN A 25 -11.06 4.02 6.35
C GLN A 25 -11.33 4.93 7.56
N GLN A 26 -12.42 4.72 8.28
CA GLN A 26 -12.69 5.44 9.52
C GLN A 26 -11.57 5.21 10.56
N ARG A 27 -11.13 3.96 10.75
CA ARG A 27 -10.02 3.66 11.67
C ARG A 27 -8.71 4.30 11.25
N LEU A 28 -8.40 4.33 9.94
CA LEU A 28 -7.21 5.00 9.40
C LEU A 28 -7.23 6.52 9.65
N ILE A 29 -8.40 7.16 9.52
CA ILE A 29 -8.57 8.60 9.76
C ILE A 29 -8.52 8.95 11.25
N GLN A 30 -9.09 8.10 12.10
CA GLN A 30 -9.24 8.36 13.54
C GLN A 30 -8.09 7.77 14.38
N ALA A 31 -7.13 7.12 13.74
CA ALA A 31 -6.01 6.49 14.43
C ALA A 31 -5.24 7.49 15.31
N GLN A 32 -4.62 6.96 16.34
CA GLN A 32 -3.71 7.70 17.20
C GLN A 32 -2.30 7.08 17.12
N PRO A 33 -1.24 7.86 17.37
CA PRO A 33 0.10 7.30 17.46
C PRO A 33 0.16 6.13 18.45
N GLY A 34 0.72 5.00 18.00
CA GLY A 34 0.77 3.74 18.75
C GLY A 34 -0.34 2.75 18.42
N ASP A 35 -1.34 3.14 17.66
CA ASP A 35 -2.43 2.23 17.29
C ASP A 35 -1.97 1.11 16.35
N VAL A 36 -2.54 -0.08 16.58
CA VAL A 36 -2.44 -1.22 15.68
C VAL A 36 -3.81 -1.46 15.06
N ILE A 37 -3.90 -1.22 13.74
CA ILE A 37 -5.11 -1.49 12.95
C ILE A 37 -4.98 -2.90 12.36
N ASN A 38 -5.75 -3.84 12.90
CA ASN A 38 -5.74 -5.21 12.43
C ASN A 38 -6.70 -5.41 11.27
N ILE A 39 -6.19 -6.06 10.21
CA ILE A 39 -6.96 -6.58 9.08
C ILE A 39 -7.19 -8.06 9.34
N PRO A 40 -8.43 -8.50 9.56
CA PRO A 40 -8.71 -9.92 9.81
C PRO A 40 -8.38 -10.78 8.57
N ALA A 41 -8.27 -12.08 8.77
CA ALA A 41 -8.18 -13.01 7.65
C ALA A 41 -9.43 -12.92 6.76
N GLY A 42 -9.24 -13.08 5.46
CA GLY A 42 -10.27 -13.02 4.43
C GLY A 42 -9.91 -12.04 3.31
N THR A 43 -10.66 -12.12 2.23
CA THR A 43 -10.58 -11.16 1.13
C THR A 43 -11.61 -10.06 1.35
N HIS A 44 -11.10 -8.84 1.53
CA HIS A 44 -11.91 -7.65 1.81
C HIS A 44 -12.00 -6.79 0.56
N GLU A 45 -13.20 -6.62 0.04
CA GLU A 45 -13.45 -5.78 -1.12
C GLU A 45 -13.33 -4.31 -0.77
N ILE A 46 -12.51 -3.58 -1.54
CA ILE A 46 -12.23 -2.16 -1.40
C ILE A 46 -12.53 -1.48 -2.74
N THR A 47 -13.40 -0.49 -2.71
CA THR A 47 -13.87 0.20 -3.92
C THR A 47 -13.25 1.59 -4.12
N ARG A 48 -12.51 2.10 -3.15
CA ARG A 48 -11.86 3.42 -3.17
C ARG A 48 -10.45 3.32 -2.60
N SER A 49 -9.59 4.25 -3.01
CA SER A 49 -8.28 4.40 -2.35
C SER A 49 -8.43 4.58 -0.84
N LEU A 50 -7.63 3.85 -0.08
CA LEU A 50 -7.47 4.06 1.35
C LEU A 50 -6.35 5.07 1.60
N SER A 51 -6.45 5.85 2.66
CA SER A 51 -5.40 6.82 3.01
C SER A 51 -5.10 6.84 4.51
N LEU A 52 -3.82 6.98 4.84
CA LEU A 52 -3.32 7.15 6.20
C LEU A 52 -2.38 8.36 6.26
N ASN A 53 -2.72 9.32 7.12
CA ASN A 53 -1.92 10.52 7.35
C ASN A 53 -1.50 10.69 8.83
N ILE A 54 -1.74 9.69 9.66
CA ILE A 54 -1.41 9.71 11.09
C ILE A 54 -0.13 8.92 11.32
N SER A 55 0.86 9.56 11.91
CA SER A 55 2.16 8.94 12.22
C SER A 55 2.08 7.98 13.41
N GLY A 56 3.01 7.03 13.47
CA GLY A 56 3.11 6.09 14.58
C GLY A 56 2.07 4.96 14.55
N VAL A 57 1.50 4.65 13.40
CA VAL A 57 0.45 3.63 13.23
C VAL A 57 1.02 2.34 12.63
N THR A 58 0.51 1.20 13.08
CA THR A 58 0.78 -0.09 12.47
C THR A 58 -0.49 -0.62 11.79
N LEU A 59 -0.40 -0.98 10.51
CA LEU A 59 -1.42 -1.76 9.80
C LEU A 59 -0.95 -3.21 9.71
N ALA A 60 -1.68 -4.14 10.30
CA ALA A 60 -1.26 -5.54 10.43
C ALA A 60 -2.34 -6.50 9.96
N GLY A 61 -1.99 -7.40 9.06
CA GLY A 61 -2.77 -8.57 8.71
C GLY A 61 -2.35 -9.81 9.49
N THR A 62 -2.83 -10.96 9.06
CA THR A 62 -2.52 -12.30 9.59
C THR A 62 -1.58 -13.09 8.69
N GLY A 63 -1.38 -12.65 7.46
CA GLY A 63 -0.48 -13.24 6.46
C GLY A 63 -0.75 -12.69 5.06
N ILE A 64 0.24 -12.79 4.18
CA ILE A 64 0.14 -12.28 2.80
C ILE A 64 -0.88 -13.04 1.93
N ASP A 65 -1.25 -14.24 2.33
CA ASP A 65 -2.26 -15.08 1.66
C ASP A 65 -3.54 -15.20 2.49
N GLU A 66 -3.60 -14.52 3.62
CA GLU A 66 -4.71 -14.59 4.56
C GLU A 66 -5.50 -13.29 4.66
N SER A 67 -4.84 -12.15 4.83
CA SER A 67 -5.48 -10.83 4.93
C SER A 67 -5.30 -10.10 3.62
N ILE A 68 -6.33 -10.05 2.78
CA ILE A 68 -6.27 -9.52 1.43
C ILE A 68 -7.18 -8.30 1.29
N LEU A 69 -6.61 -7.16 0.93
CA LEU A 69 -7.35 -5.97 0.49
C LEU A 69 -7.48 -6.02 -1.03
N SER A 70 -8.63 -6.41 -1.55
CA SER A 70 -8.89 -6.56 -2.98
C SER A 70 -9.54 -5.30 -3.56
N PHE A 71 -8.83 -4.64 -4.46
CA PHE A 71 -9.30 -3.47 -5.20
C PHE A 71 -9.87 -3.81 -6.57
N LYS A 72 -10.19 -5.07 -6.81
CA LYS A 72 -10.69 -5.55 -8.12
C LYS A 72 -11.89 -4.75 -8.65
N ASN A 73 -12.71 -4.22 -7.76
CA ASN A 73 -13.87 -3.39 -8.08
C ASN A 73 -13.66 -1.92 -7.71
N GLN A 74 -12.41 -1.46 -7.69
CA GLN A 74 -12.10 -0.07 -7.39
C GLN A 74 -12.71 0.88 -8.43
N VAL A 75 -13.44 1.89 -7.97
CA VAL A 75 -14.12 2.88 -8.82
C VAL A 75 -13.67 4.31 -8.53
N GLN A 76 -12.88 4.53 -7.48
CA GLN A 76 -12.42 5.86 -7.08
C GLN A 76 -11.01 5.83 -6.49
N GLY A 77 -10.25 6.88 -6.82
CA GLY A 77 -8.85 7.03 -6.40
C GLY A 77 -7.88 6.44 -7.42
N ALA A 78 -6.62 6.75 -7.25
CA ALA A 78 -5.54 6.32 -8.15
C ALA A 78 -4.66 5.23 -7.51
N GLU A 79 -4.60 5.17 -6.20
CA GLU A 79 -3.80 4.20 -5.44
C GLU A 79 -4.69 3.19 -4.70
N GLY A 80 -4.14 2.07 -4.30
CA GLY A 80 -4.76 1.19 -3.31
C GLY A 80 -4.69 1.81 -1.91
N LEU A 81 -3.50 1.83 -1.31
CA LEU A 81 -3.24 2.50 -0.04
C LEU A 81 -2.21 3.61 -0.23
N LEU A 82 -2.60 4.85 0.08
CA LEU A 82 -1.71 6.01 0.14
C LEU A 82 -1.35 6.31 1.60
N VAL A 83 -0.06 6.35 1.88
CA VAL A 83 0.47 6.72 3.20
C VAL A 83 1.30 8.00 3.08
N SER A 84 0.97 9.02 3.86
CA SER A 84 1.75 10.24 4.04
C SER A 84 1.98 10.47 5.54
N ALA A 85 2.68 9.53 6.16
CA ALA A 85 2.85 9.47 7.62
C ALA A 85 4.24 8.93 7.98
N ASN A 86 4.80 9.40 9.08
CA ASN A 86 6.06 8.91 9.64
C ASN A 86 5.84 7.75 10.62
N ASP A 87 6.91 7.02 10.94
CA ASP A 87 6.87 5.96 11.95
C ASP A 87 5.77 4.93 11.67
N PHE A 88 5.58 4.59 10.38
CA PHE A 88 4.53 3.69 9.93
C PHE A 88 5.06 2.28 9.71
N VAL A 89 4.27 1.29 10.13
CA VAL A 89 4.53 -0.12 9.86
C VAL A 89 3.34 -0.72 9.11
N ILE A 90 3.60 -1.41 8.00
CA ILE A 90 2.62 -2.28 7.35
C ILE A 90 3.18 -3.68 7.26
N ARG A 91 2.40 -4.68 7.63
CA ARG A 91 2.88 -6.06 7.66
C ARG A 91 1.80 -7.12 7.51
N ASP A 92 2.23 -8.27 7.00
CA ASP A 92 1.46 -9.52 7.02
C ASP A 92 0.11 -9.42 6.29
N LEU A 93 0.07 -8.77 5.11
CA LEU A 93 -1.15 -8.64 4.30
C LEU A 93 -0.85 -8.50 2.80
N ALA A 94 -1.88 -8.63 1.98
CA ALA A 94 -1.83 -8.36 0.55
C ALA A 94 -2.69 -7.16 0.14
N ILE A 95 -2.28 -6.48 -0.94
CA ILE A 95 -3.02 -5.47 -1.68
C ILE A 95 -3.09 -5.93 -3.13
N GLU A 96 -4.30 -6.18 -3.64
CA GLU A 96 -4.50 -6.78 -4.96
C GLU A 96 -5.35 -5.91 -5.89
N ASP A 97 -5.05 -6.01 -7.20
CA ASP A 97 -5.89 -5.54 -8.30
C ASP A 97 -6.25 -4.04 -8.26
N THR A 98 -5.33 -3.20 -7.84
CA THR A 98 -5.53 -1.74 -7.80
C THR A 98 -5.55 -1.13 -9.22
N ILE A 99 -6.29 -0.03 -9.41
CA ILE A 99 -6.29 0.70 -10.68
C ILE A 99 -4.91 1.33 -10.96
N GLY A 100 -4.30 1.93 -9.94
CA GLY A 100 -2.98 2.54 -10.02
C GLY A 100 -1.99 1.89 -9.06
N ASP A 101 -1.13 2.66 -8.42
CA ASP A 101 -0.10 2.15 -7.52
C ASP A 101 -0.72 1.37 -6.35
N ALA A 102 -0.20 0.19 -6.01
CA ALA A 102 -0.85 -0.60 -4.96
C ALA A 102 -0.59 -0.02 -3.56
N LEU A 103 0.67 0.16 -3.18
CA LEU A 103 1.08 0.77 -1.91
C LEU A 103 2.02 1.95 -2.17
N LYS A 104 1.53 3.16 -2.00
CA LYS A 104 2.30 4.38 -2.16
C LYS A 104 2.65 5.01 -0.82
N ILE A 105 3.94 5.22 -0.59
CA ILE A 105 4.46 5.91 0.60
C ILE A 105 5.06 7.23 0.13
N ASN A 106 4.47 8.33 0.53
CA ASN A 106 4.84 9.65 0.04
C ASN A 106 5.37 10.55 1.15
N GLN A 107 6.56 11.12 0.95
CA GLN A 107 7.18 12.10 1.87
C GLN A 107 7.20 11.65 3.33
N SER A 108 7.55 10.38 3.56
CA SER A 108 7.50 9.74 4.86
C SER A 108 8.90 9.39 5.37
N ASN A 109 9.03 9.30 6.67
CA ASN A 109 10.27 8.91 7.33
C ASN A 109 10.03 7.77 8.32
N ASN A 110 11.00 6.85 8.42
CA ASN A 110 10.95 5.70 9.32
C ASN A 110 9.75 4.79 9.04
N VAL A 111 9.75 4.14 7.86
CA VAL A 111 8.67 3.25 7.41
C VAL A 111 9.19 1.83 7.28
N GLN A 112 8.40 0.88 7.73
CA GLN A 112 8.69 -0.54 7.59
C GLN A 112 7.56 -1.24 6.82
N ILE A 113 7.94 -1.94 5.76
CA ILE A 113 7.06 -2.75 4.91
C ILE A 113 7.55 -4.19 5.04
N LEU A 114 6.85 -5.02 5.81
CA LEU A 114 7.31 -6.33 6.25
C LEU A 114 6.33 -7.42 5.81
N ARG A 115 6.76 -8.36 4.98
CA ARG A 115 5.88 -9.42 4.49
C ARG A 115 4.55 -8.83 3.96
N VAL A 116 4.68 -7.99 2.93
CA VAL A 116 3.55 -7.41 2.20
C VAL A 116 3.58 -7.93 0.78
N ARG A 117 2.44 -8.38 0.26
CA ARG A 117 2.29 -8.74 -1.14
C ARG A 117 1.47 -7.69 -1.87
N THR A 118 1.95 -7.28 -3.04
CA THR A 118 1.17 -6.49 -4.01
C THR A 118 1.07 -7.31 -5.29
N GLU A 119 -0.14 -7.45 -5.85
CA GLU A 119 -0.35 -8.32 -6.99
C GLU A 119 -1.53 -7.87 -7.87
N TRP A 120 -1.37 -8.02 -9.18
CA TRP A 120 -2.46 -7.97 -10.15
C TRP A 120 -2.78 -9.41 -10.60
N THR A 121 -3.89 -9.94 -10.09
CA THR A 121 -4.24 -11.36 -10.17
C THR A 121 -4.59 -11.85 -11.58
N ASN A 122 -4.90 -10.93 -12.51
CA ASN A 122 -5.13 -11.24 -13.92
C ASN A 122 -3.84 -11.39 -14.75
N GLY A 123 -2.68 -11.37 -14.09
CA GLY A 123 -1.37 -11.45 -14.71
C GLY A 123 -0.79 -10.11 -15.16
N PRO A 124 0.39 -10.12 -15.81
CA PRO A 124 1.12 -8.92 -16.18
C PRO A 124 0.49 -8.24 -17.40
N LEU A 125 -0.38 -7.29 -17.18
CA LEU A 125 -1.03 -6.50 -18.22
C LEU A 125 -0.50 -5.06 -18.22
N SER A 126 -0.35 -4.46 -19.39
CA SER A 126 0.03 -3.04 -19.54
C SER A 126 -1.01 -2.06 -18.97
N THR A 127 -2.20 -2.55 -18.65
CA THR A 127 -3.29 -1.79 -18.03
C THR A 127 -3.29 -1.86 -16.50
N ASN A 128 -2.42 -2.66 -15.91
CA ASN A 128 -2.25 -2.71 -14.46
C ASN A 128 -1.69 -1.39 -13.93
N GLY A 129 -1.78 -1.16 -12.63
CA GLY A 129 -1.12 -0.03 -11.98
C GLY A 129 0.39 -0.08 -12.16
N ALA A 130 1.03 1.09 -12.13
CA ALA A 130 2.44 1.21 -12.46
C ALA A 130 3.34 0.54 -11.42
N TYR A 131 3.09 0.78 -10.14
CA TYR A 131 4.00 0.36 -9.07
C TYR A 131 3.30 -0.50 -8.01
N GLY A 132 3.96 -1.61 -7.65
CA GLY A 132 3.49 -2.44 -6.55
C GLY A 132 3.75 -1.77 -5.19
N ILE A 133 5.01 -1.68 -4.78
CA ILE A 133 5.44 -1.00 -3.56
C ILE A 133 6.22 0.25 -3.96
N TYR A 134 5.73 1.42 -3.58
CA TYR A 134 6.19 2.70 -4.10
C TYR A 134 6.48 3.74 -3.01
N PRO A 135 7.60 3.65 -2.28
CA PRO A 135 8.11 4.79 -1.50
C PRO A 135 8.76 5.84 -2.41
N VAL A 136 8.33 7.09 -2.25
CA VAL A 136 8.84 8.25 -2.99
C VAL A 136 9.09 9.43 -2.05
N GLN A 137 10.19 10.17 -2.28
CA GLN A 137 10.59 11.34 -1.47
C GLN A 137 10.63 11.03 0.03
N SER A 138 11.03 9.81 0.36
CA SER A 138 10.95 9.25 1.71
C SER A 138 12.34 8.89 2.24
N SER A 139 12.45 8.60 3.52
CA SER A 139 13.73 8.25 4.12
C SER A 139 13.61 7.21 5.24
N ASN A 140 14.70 6.47 5.51
CA ASN A 140 14.73 5.41 6.51
C ASN A 140 13.63 4.37 6.24
N ILE A 141 13.68 3.76 5.05
CA ILE A 141 12.67 2.80 4.58
C ILE A 141 13.26 1.38 4.65
N LEU A 142 12.55 0.48 5.27
CA LEU A 142 12.82 -0.95 5.25
C LEU A 142 11.70 -1.67 4.47
N ILE A 143 12.10 -2.38 3.42
CA ILE A 143 11.24 -3.33 2.69
C ILE A 143 11.87 -4.71 2.89
N ASP A 144 11.18 -5.60 3.60
CA ASP A 144 11.70 -6.91 3.98
C ASP A 144 10.66 -8.00 3.75
N GLU A 145 11.08 -9.09 3.09
CA GLU A 145 10.21 -10.22 2.76
C GLU A 145 8.95 -9.83 1.95
N ALA A 146 9.05 -8.78 1.14
CA ALA A 146 7.93 -8.32 0.31
C ALA A 146 7.83 -9.13 -0.99
N VAL A 147 6.62 -9.17 -1.55
CA VAL A 147 6.34 -9.81 -2.84
C VAL A 147 5.60 -8.81 -3.73
N ALA A 148 6.08 -8.60 -4.97
CA ALA A 148 5.46 -7.68 -5.92
C ALA A 148 5.30 -8.35 -7.30
N ILE A 149 4.06 -8.48 -7.78
CA ILE A 149 3.72 -9.26 -8.96
C ILE A 149 2.82 -8.49 -9.92
N GLY A 150 3.22 -8.43 -11.19
CA GLY A 150 2.36 -8.03 -12.30
C GLY A 150 2.16 -6.53 -12.47
N ALA A 151 3.00 -5.68 -11.88
CA ALA A 151 2.98 -4.23 -12.11
C ALA A 151 3.30 -3.90 -13.58
N SER A 152 2.64 -2.89 -14.13
CA SER A 152 2.87 -2.46 -15.52
C SER A 152 4.17 -1.67 -15.70
N ASP A 153 4.85 -1.33 -14.62
CA ASP A 153 6.18 -0.73 -14.60
C ASP A 153 7.03 -1.46 -13.54
N ALA A 154 7.19 -1.01 -12.32
CA ALA A 154 8.05 -1.67 -11.36
C ALA A 154 7.30 -2.38 -10.22
N GLY A 155 7.74 -3.60 -9.87
CA GLY A 155 7.21 -4.31 -8.72
C GLY A 155 7.50 -3.58 -7.42
N ILE A 156 8.77 -3.26 -7.17
CA ILE A 156 9.23 -2.42 -6.06
C ILE A 156 9.97 -1.22 -6.65
N TYR A 157 9.43 -0.04 -6.47
CA TYR A 157 10.05 1.19 -6.91
C TYR A 157 10.39 2.08 -5.71
N VAL A 158 11.63 2.53 -5.63
CA VAL A 158 12.09 3.49 -4.61
C VAL A 158 12.61 4.73 -5.34
N GLY A 159 11.88 5.82 -5.25
CA GLY A 159 12.22 7.06 -5.96
C GLY A 159 12.56 8.22 -5.05
N GLN A 160 13.61 8.98 -5.40
CA GLN A 160 13.95 10.26 -4.77
C GLN A 160 14.08 10.17 -3.24
N SER A 161 14.59 9.06 -2.75
CA SER A 161 14.57 8.65 -1.34
C SER A 161 15.99 8.44 -0.78
N SER A 162 16.10 8.26 0.52
CA SER A 162 17.40 8.05 1.15
C SER A 162 17.36 7.09 2.33
N ARG A 163 18.47 6.38 2.57
CA ARG A 163 18.61 5.36 3.62
C ARG A 163 17.54 4.27 3.49
N ILE A 164 17.69 3.51 2.42
CA ILE A 164 16.74 2.48 2.00
C ILE A 164 17.38 1.12 2.22
N ILE A 165 16.61 0.17 2.70
CA ILE A 165 16.95 -1.25 2.70
C ILE A 165 15.83 -2.00 1.98
N VAL A 166 16.18 -2.73 0.91
CA VAL A 166 15.29 -3.68 0.24
C VAL A 166 15.94 -5.05 0.31
N ARG A 167 15.36 -5.96 1.04
CA ARG A 167 15.97 -7.28 1.25
C ARG A 167 14.96 -8.43 1.31
N ASN A 168 15.48 -9.65 1.06
CA ASN A 168 14.72 -10.91 1.17
C ASN A 168 13.40 -10.89 0.39
N SER A 169 13.28 -10.00 -0.58
CA SER A 169 12.03 -9.70 -1.30
C SER A 169 12.03 -10.33 -2.69
N ARG A 170 10.84 -10.51 -3.27
CA ARG A 170 10.65 -11.13 -4.56
C ARG A 170 9.79 -10.24 -5.46
N ALA A 171 10.27 -9.98 -6.68
CA ALA A 171 9.54 -9.20 -7.68
C ALA A 171 9.46 -10.00 -8.99
N GLU A 172 8.25 -10.26 -9.47
CA GLU A 172 8.01 -11.15 -10.61
C GLU A 172 6.96 -10.61 -11.57
N TYR A 173 7.19 -10.88 -12.87
CA TYR A 173 6.23 -10.54 -13.93
C TYR A 173 5.89 -9.05 -14.02
N ASN A 174 6.85 -8.18 -13.68
CA ASN A 174 6.76 -6.73 -13.83
C ASN A 174 7.58 -6.29 -15.07
N VAL A 175 7.53 -5.03 -15.46
CA VAL A 175 8.51 -4.49 -16.41
C VAL A 175 9.87 -4.41 -15.73
N ALA A 176 10.00 -3.76 -14.61
CA ALA A 176 11.18 -3.84 -13.76
C ALA A 176 10.86 -4.57 -12.45
N GLY A 177 11.77 -5.41 -11.97
CA GLY A 177 11.58 -6.09 -10.68
C GLY A 177 11.71 -5.11 -9.53
N ILE A 178 12.89 -4.52 -9.37
CA ILE A 178 13.21 -3.53 -8.33
C ILE A 178 13.89 -2.34 -9.00
N GLU A 179 13.38 -1.14 -8.75
CA GLU A 179 13.97 0.12 -9.21
C GLU A 179 14.39 1.00 -8.05
N ILE A 180 15.61 1.53 -8.14
CA ILE A 180 16.14 2.54 -7.23
C ILE A 180 16.48 3.77 -8.07
N GLU A 181 15.60 4.77 -8.05
CA GLU A 181 15.71 5.97 -8.87
C GLU A 181 16.02 7.21 -8.02
N ASN A 182 16.99 8.02 -8.45
CA ASN A 182 17.36 9.29 -7.78
C ASN A 182 17.45 9.16 -6.25
N SER A 183 17.95 8.03 -5.76
CA SER A 183 17.98 7.70 -4.34
C SER A 183 19.42 7.54 -3.85
N THR A 184 19.62 7.69 -2.55
CA THR A 184 20.96 7.64 -1.93
C THR A 184 20.98 6.71 -0.72
N PHE A 185 22.12 6.07 -0.48
CA PHE A 185 22.33 5.14 0.64
C PHE A 185 21.29 3.99 0.60
N ALA A 186 21.14 3.37 -0.59
CA ALA A 186 20.27 2.21 -0.77
C ALA A 186 21.09 0.93 -0.65
N ASP A 187 20.66 0.03 0.23
CA ASP A 187 21.19 -1.33 0.38
C ASP A 187 20.16 -2.32 -0.14
N VAL A 188 20.45 -2.96 -1.28
CA VAL A 188 19.53 -3.87 -1.98
C VAL A 188 20.17 -5.24 -2.05
N HIS A 189 19.77 -6.15 -1.19
CA HIS A 189 20.44 -7.45 -1.07
C HIS A 189 19.48 -8.62 -0.81
N ASN A 190 19.91 -9.83 -1.17
CA ASN A 190 19.16 -11.08 -0.98
C ASN A 190 17.76 -11.07 -1.63
N ASN A 191 17.57 -10.33 -2.71
CA ASN A 191 16.30 -10.25 -3.43
C ASN A 191 16.30 -11.17 -4.63
N VAL A 192 15.10 -11.56 -5.06
CA VAL A 192 14.87 -12.31 -6.29
C VAL A 192 14.03 -11.45 -7.23
N ALA A 193 14.59 -11.09 -8.38
CA ALA A 193 13.86 -10.44 -9.47
C ALA A 193 13.87 -11.38 -10.69
N THR A 194 12.73 -11.99 -10.98
CA THR A 194 12.62 -13.01 -12.02
C THR A 194 11.40 -12.79 -12.91
N ASN A 195 11.48 -13.23 -14.16
CA ASN A 195 10.40 -13.05 -15.15
C ASN A 195 9.99 -11.59 -15.39
N ASN A 196 10.85 -10.63 -15.11
CA ASN A 196 10.67 -9.22 -15.43
C ASN A 196 11.42 -8.88 -16.72
N THR A 197 11.09 -7.78 -17.38
CA THR A 197 11.89 -7.28 -18.51
C THR A 197 13.25 -6.75 -18.03
N GLY A 198 13.28 -6.02 -16.91
CA GLY A 198 14.48 -5.63 -16.19
C GLY A 198 14.51 -6.25 -14.78
N GLY A 199 15.67 -6.71 -14.31
CA GLY A 199 15.81 -7.31 -12.98
C GLY A 199 15.82 -6.26 -11.87
N ILE A 200 17.02 -5.80 -11.48
CA ILE A 200 17.23 -4.72 -10.50
C ILE A 200 17.90 -3.57 -11.24
N LEU A 201 17.25 -2.40 -11.23
CA LEU A 201 17.68 -1.20 -11.94
C LEU A 201 18.04 -0.10 -10.95
N VAL A 202 19.20 0.53 -11.16
CA VAL A 202 19.66 1.67 -10.37
C VAL A 202 20.04 2.79 -11.33
N PHE A 203 19.37 3.91 -11.25
CA PHE A 203 19.59 5.02 -12.18
C PHE A 203 19.16 6.37 -11.64
N ASP A 204 19.64 7.43 -12.29
CA ASP A 204 19.24 8.80 -12.03
C ASP A 204 18.59 9.39 -13.30
N LEU A 205 17.43 9.99 -13.15
CA LEU A 205 16.79 10.81 -14.16
C LEU A 205 17.07 12.30 -13.92
N PRO A 206 17.31 13.07 -14.98
CA PRO A 206 17.49 14.52 -14.86
C PRO A 206 16.15 15.20 -14.54
N ASN A 207 16.23 16.39 -13.97
CA ASN A 207 15.09 17.28 -13.74
C ASN A 207 14.02 16.78 -12.75
N LEU A 208 14.32 15.78 -11.93
CA LEU A 208 13.48 15.44 -10.80
C LEU A 208 13.71 16.38 -9.61
N PRO A 209 12.71 16.57 -8.72
CA PRO A 209 12.82 17.44 -7.54
C PRO A 209 14.03 17.08 -6.65
N VAL A 210 14.30 15.80 -6.43
CA VAL A 210 15.46 15.33 -5.71
C VAL A 210 16.50 14.83 -6.71
N GLN A 211 17.66 15.46 -6.70
CA GLN A 211 18.79 15.00 -7.50
C GLN A 211 19.33 13.72 -6.89
N GLY A 212 19.49 12.69 -7.69
CA GLY A 212 20.11 11.45 -7.27
C GLY A 212 21.61 11.64 -6.97
N GLY A 213 22.12 10.80 -6.15
CA GLY A 213 23.56 10.63 -5.98
C GLY A 213 23.82 9.13 -6.08
N ARG A 214 24.65 8.70 -7.00
CA ARG A 214 25.03 7.30 -7.21
C ARG A 214 25.75 6.67 -6.00
N ASN A 215 25.24 6.90 -4.80
CA ASN A 215 25.73 6.34 -3.55
C ASN A 215 24.83 5.19 -3.11
N THR A 216 24.80 4.16 -3.91
CA THR A 216 24.18 2.88 -3.57
C THR A 216 25.27 1.88 -3.21
#